data_efc6fdcb50eb3afbfc02da0a063dae4a
#
_entry.id   efc6fdcb50eb3afbfc02da0a063dae4a
#
_cell.length_a   1.000
_cell.length_b   1.000
_cell.length_c   1.000
_cell.angle_alpha   90.00
_cell.angle_beta   90.00
_cell.angle_gamma   90.00
#
_symmetry.space_group_name_H-M   'P 1'
#
loop_
_entity.id
_entity.type
_entity.pdbx_description
1 polymer ?
#
loop_
_entity_poly.entity_id
_entity_poly.type
_entity_poly.pdbx_seq_one_letter_code
_entity_poly.pdbx_strand_id
1 'polypeptide(L)'
;MSNMTKRCFIVALAIGAFAFSTFSTQAKDKTEDELIAALSSPKEKTVINAMLEMEKLYPASTRCQDAIKPFLADNRKPVVRKAARVLGVMNAPVSEADLKNIVALLKGPEKNEIIDGLKALRGLKAQSTIPEILPLLENKDKNVIRDSIRTLAVLGDKSLVPKIEPFMSYPDLAVQKDAADALTILKQK
;
A
#
# COMPACT_ATOMS: atom_id res chain seq x y z
N MET A 1 -85.22 -0.03 36.21
CA MET A 1 -84.87 -0.15 37.60
C MET A 1 -83.44 -0.62 37.73
N SER A 2 -82.66 0.24 38.28
CA SER A 2 -81.40 0.13 39.00
C SER A 2 -80.18 -0.32 38.22
N ASN A 3 -79.45 0.66 37.73
CA ASN A 3 -78.04 0.58 37.25
C ASN A 3 -77.12 0.68 38.47
N MET A 4 -76.19 -0.22 38.54
CA MET A 4 -75.07 -0.14 39.43
C MET A 4 -73.77 -0.11 38.71
N THR A 5 -73.21 1.07 38.62
CA THR A 5 -71.92 1.43 38.08
C THR A 5 -70.79 0.72 38.78
N LYS A 6 -70.00 -0.08 38.06
CA LYS A 6 -68.72 -0.58 38.54
C LYS A 6 -67.60 0.27 37.89
N ARG A 7 -66.94 1.05 38.75
CA ARG A 7 -65.71 1.77 38.42
C ARG A 7 -64.55 0.76 38.35
N CYS A 8 -64.00 0.57 37.15
CA CYS A 8 -62.71 -0.10 36.99
C CYS A 8 -61.60 0.94 37.05
N PHE A 9 -60.74 0.82 38.03
CA PHE A 9 -59.46 1.55 38.11
C PHE A 9 -58.51 0.92 37.13
N ILE A 10 -58.10 1.68 36.11
CA ILE A 10 -56.99 1.31 35.25
C ILE A 10 -55.73 1.97 35.82
N VAL A 11 -54.89 1.15 36.42
CA VAL A 11 -53.52 1.54 36.80
C VAL A 11 -52.67 1.52 35.51
N ALA A 12 -52.36 2.68 34.98
CA ALA A 12 -51.44 2.82 33.89
C ALA A 12 -50.01 2.62 34.42
N LEU A 13 -49.43 1.46 34.15
CA LEU A 13 -47.98 1.23 34.32
C LEU A 13 -47.25 1.93 33.20
N ALA A 14 -46.65 3.07 33.48
CA ALA A 14 -45.71 3.72 32.57
C ALA A 14 -44.41 2.93 32.58
N ILE A 15 -44.24 2.05 31.57
CA ILE A 15 -42.96 1.44 31.27
C ILE A 15 -42.15 2.50 30.52
N GLY A 16 -41.25 3.16 31.23
CA GLY A 16 -40.25 4.04 30.63
C GLY A 16 -39.31 3.21 29.74
N ALA A 17 -39.52 3.27 28.43
CA ALA A 17 -38.55 2.80 27.47
C ALA A 17 -37.32 3.72 27.53
N PHE A 18 -36.32 3.35 28.33
CA PHE A 18 -34.97 3.89 28.21
C PHE A 18 -34.42 3.41 26.87
N ALA A 19 -34.58 4.25 25.85
CA ALA A 19 -33.84 4.08 24.63
C ALA A 19 -32.36 4.30 24.95
N PHE A 20 -31.63 3.20 25.17
CA PHE A 20 -30.19 3.18 25.13
C PHE A 20 -29.84 3.44 23.67
N SER A 21 -29.74 4.72 23.28
CA SER A 21 -29.00 5.10 22.08
C SER A 21 -27.53 4.79 22.37
N THR A 22 -27.10 3.60 21.95
CA THR A 22 -25.68 3.29 21.78
C THR A 22 -25.17 4.26 20.73
N PHE A 23 -24.64 5.38 21.20
CA PHE A 23 -23.87 6.30 20.38
C PHE A 23 -22.57 5.55 20.04
N SER A 24 -22.65 4.70 19.01
CA SER A 24 -21.46 4.19 18.35
C SER A 24 -20.79 5.41 17.72
N THR A 25 -19.81 5.98 18.41
CA THR A 25 -18.86 6.91 17.79
C THR A 25 -18.00 6.11 16.84
N GLN A 26 -18.59 5.70 15.70
CA GLN A 26 -17.80 5.31 14.55
C GLN A 26 -16.99 6.55 14.19
N ALA A 27 -15.67 6.45 14.41
CA ALA A 27 -14.76 7.50 13.97
C ALA A 27 -15.06 7.73 12.48
N LYS A 28 -15.55 8.91 12.15
CA LYS A 28 -15.87 9.28 10.76
C LYS A 28 -14.59 9.18 9.96
N ASP A 29 -14.58 8.35 8.91
CA ASP A 29 -13.45 8.27 8.00
C ASP A 29 -13.14 9.68 7.47
N LYS A 30 -11.85 10.03 7.40
CA LYS A 30 -11.40 11.34 6.91
C LYS A 30 -11.73 11.47 5.43
N THR A 31 -12.13 12.67 5.04
CA THR A 31 -12.35 13.01 3.64
C THR A 31 -11.03 13.16 2.88
N GLU A 32 -11.08 13.11 1.54
CA GLU A 32 -9.90 13.38 0.70
C GLU A 32 -9.28 14.74 1.02
N ASP A 33 -10.11 15.78 1.23
CA ASP A 33 -9.63 17.15 1.53
C ASP A 33 -8.87 17.20 2.86
N GLU A 34 -9.36 16.53 3.89
CA GLU A 34 -8.70 16.45 5.19
C GLU A 34 -7.35 15.71 5.09
N LEU A 35 -7.29 14.64 4.29
CA LEU A 35 -6.06 13.88 4.07
C LEU A 35 -5.05 14.67 3.23
N ILE A 36 -5.49 15.35 2.17
CA ILE A 36 -4.63 16.20 1.35
C ILE A 36 -4.09 17.37 2.18
N ALA A 37 -4.91 18.01 3.00
CA ALA A 37 -4.46 19.06 3.93
C ALA A 37 -3.41 18.55 4.92
N ALA A 38 -3.55 17.31 5.41
CA ALA A 38 -2.61 16.70 6.33
C ALA A 38 -1.22 16.46 5.72
N LEU A 39 -1.09 16.39 4.40
CA LEU A 39 0.20 16.28 3.71
C LEU A 39 1.08 17.52 3.89
N SER A 40 0.49 18.69 4.16
CA SER A 40 1.22 19.94 4.44
C SER A 40 1.85 19.97 5.84
N SER A 41 1.68 18.94 6.65
CA SER A 41 2.22 18.87 8.00
C SER A 41 3.76 18.85 8.00
N PRO A 42 4.44 19.61 8.89
CA PRO A 42 5.87 19.45 9.10
C PRO A 42 6.25 18.12 9.77
N LYS A 43 5.28 17.46 10.41
CA LYS A 43 5.49 16.19 11.11
C LYS A 43 5.46 15.02 10.13
N GLU A 44 6.60 14.35 9.95
CA GLU A 44 6.77 13.18 9.09
C GLU A 44 5.69 12.11 9.32
N LYS A 45 5.44 11.74 10.57
CA LYS A 45 4.44 10.73 10.92
C LYS A 45 3.03 11.10 10.45
N THR A 46 2.67 12.39 10.51
CA THR A 46 1.36 12.86 10.04
C THR A 46 1.23 12.69 8.53
N VAL A 47 2.26 13.08 7.78
CA VAL A 47 2.31 12.93 6.31
C VAL A 47 2.21 11.46 5.91
N ILE A 48 3.02 10.60 6.54
CA ILE A 48 3.00 9.15 6.28
C ILE A 48 1.63 8.53 6.57
N ASN A 49 1.02 8.89 7.70
CA ASN A 49 -0.31 8.37 8.04
C ASN A 49 -1.39 8.84 7.06
N ALA A 50 -1.33 10.09 6.62
CA ALA A 50 -2.26 10.60 5.60
C ALA A 50 -2.15 9.80 4.30
N MET A 51 -0.95 9.51 3.82
CA MET A 51 -0.73 8.67 2.62
C MET A 51 -1.29 7.25 2.79
N LEU A 52 -1.12 6.64 3.98
CA LEU A 52 -1.66 5.31 4.26
C LEU A 52 -3.18 5.29 4.33
N GLU A 53 -3.79 6.33 4.89
CA GLU A 53 -5.23 6.47 4.91
C GLU A 53 -5.78 6.72 3.49
N MET A 54 -5.09 7.49 2.63
CA MET A 54 -5.44 7.64 1.22
C MET A 54 -5.38 6.32 0.47
N GLU A 55 -4.32 5.52 0.65
CA GLU A 55 -4.21 4.18 0.07
C GLU A 55 -5.40 3.30 0.45
N LYS A 56 -5.82 3.36 1.71
CA LYS A 56 -6.89 2.53 2.25
C LYS A 56 -8.28 2.98 1.80
N LEU A 57 -8.57 4.28 1.90
CA LEU A 57 -9.91 4.83 1.73
C LEU A 57 -10.20 5.24 0.27
N TYR A 58 -9.15 5.65 -0.45
CA TYR A 58 -9.26 6.25 -1.78
C TYR A 58 -8.25 5.67 -2.79
N PRO A 59 -8.14 4.33 -2.92
CA PRO A 59 -7.08 3.70 -3.72
C PRO A 59 -7.14 4.05 -5.21
N ALA A 60 -8.30 4.40 -5.73
CA ALA A 60 -8.50 4.78 -7.14
C ALA A 60 -8.56 6.30 -7.35
N SER A 61 -8.42 7.11 -6.32
CA SER A 61 -8.50 8.57 -6.43
C SER A 61 -7.25 9.14 -7.11
N THR A 62 -7.43 9.68 -8.31
CA THR A 62 -6.36 10.42 -9.02
C THR A 62 -5.94 11.66 -8.26
N ARG A 63 -6.87 12.31 -7.57
CA ARG A 63 -6.60 13.48 -6.74
C ARG A 63 -5.66 13.16 -5.57
N CYS A 64 -5.87 12.04 -4.88
CA CYS A 64 -4.95 11.57 -3.84
C CYS A 64 -3.60 11.18 -4.42
N GLN A 65 -3.58 10.47 -5.56
CA GLN A 65 -2.35 10.10 -6.26
C GLN A 65 -1.52 11.32 -6.64
N ASP A 66 -2.14 12.35 -7.22
CA ASP A 66 -1.46 13.59 -7.62
C ASP A 66 -0.94 14.39 -6.42
N ALA A 67 -1.66 14.38 -5.30
CA ALA A 67 -1.21 15.00 -4.06
C ALA A 67 0.00 14.29 -3.42
N ILE A 68 0.18 12.99 -3.67
CA ILE A 68 1.30 12.20 -3.12
C ILE A 68 2.56 12.31 -4.00
N LYS A 69 2.45 12.45 -5.32
CA LYS A 69 3.60 12.47 -6.25
C LYS A 69 4.74 13.42 -5.86
N PRO A 70 4.48 14.68 -5.44
CA PRO A 70 5.57 15.59 -5.04
C PRO A 70 6.47 15.05 -3.93
N PHE A 71 5.96 14.14 -3.10
CA PHE A 71 6.72 13.53 -2.00
C PHE A 71 7.73 12.47 -2.44
N LEU A 72 7.76 12.10 -3.71
CA LEU A 72 8.85 11.31 -4.29
C LEU A 72 10.19 12.08 -4.32
N ALA A 73 10.13 13.41 -4.26
CA ALA A 73 11.30 14.31 -4.16
C ALA A 73 11.43 14.97 -2.78
N ASP A 74 10.73 14.48 -1.75
CA ASP A 74 10.83 15.02 -0.38
C ASP A 74 12.23 14.79 0.20
N ASN A 75 12.70 15.69 1.06
CA ASN A 75 13.99 15.56 1.72
C ASN A 75 14.01 14.52 2.85
N ARG A 76 12.85 14.09 3.32
CA ARG A 76 12.68 13.09 4.38
C ARG A 76 12.58 11.70 3.76
N LYS A 77 13.64 10.90 3.84
CA LYS A 77 13.69 9.54 3.26
C LYS A 77 12.51 8.64 3.62
N PRO A 78 12.01 8.57 4.88
CA PRO A 78 10.84 7.75 5.21
C PRO A 78 9.58 8.20 4.47
N VAL A 79 9.43 9.50 4.19
CA VAL A 79 8.32 10.04 3.39
C VAL A 79 8.42 9.59 1.94
N VAL A 80 9.62 9.73 1.32
CA VAL A 80 9.88 9.29 -0.06
C VAL A 80 9.54 7.79 -0.22
N ARG A 81 10.06 6.94 0.67
CA ARG A 81 9.79 5.49 0.67
C ARG A 81 8.31 5.18 0.77
N LYS A 82 7.59 5.90 1.64
CA LYS A 82 6.16 5.71 1.82
C LYS A 82 5.38 6.18 0.59
N ALA A 83 5.70 7.36 0.04
CA ALA A 83 5.08 7.88 -1.17
C ALA A 83 5.25 6.90 -2.35
N ALA A 84 6.47 6.41 -2.59
CA ALA A 84 6.76 5.43 -3.63
C ALA A 84 5.91 4.17 -3.47
N ARG A 85 5.88 3.60 -2.26
CA ARG A 85 5.11 2.39 -1.98
C ARG A 85 3.60 2.60 -2.17
N VAL A 86 3.05 3.68 -1.64
CA VAL A 86 1.62 3.99 -1.73
C VAL A 86 1.21 4.20 -3.19
N LEU A 87 1.97 4.98 -3.97
CA LEU A 87 1.72 5.17 -5.40
C LEU A 87 1.80 3.85 -6.17
N GLY A 88 2.73 2.96 -5.80
CA GLY A 88 2.82 1.62 -6.36
C GLY A 88 1.57 0.77 -6.08
N VAL A 89 1.06 0.78 -4.84
CA VAL A 89 -0.18 0.06 -4.48
C VAL A 89 -1.40 0.65 -5.20
N MET A 90 -1.48 1.98 -5.29
CA MET A 90 -2.55 2.68 -6.01
C MET A 90 -2.44 2.56 -7.53
N ASN A 91 -1.39 1.93 -8.07
CA ASN A 91 -1.09 1.84 -9.50
C ASN A 91 -1.20 3.22 -10.20
N ALA A 92 -0.63 4.24 -9.55
CA ALA A 92 -0.74 5.63 -9.98
C ALA A 92 0.03 5.86 -11.30
N PRO A 93 -0.50 6.65 -12.23
CA PRO A 93 0.28 7.09 -13.38
C PRO A 93 1.42 8.00 -12.90
N VAL A 94 2.67 7.63 -13.20
CA VAL A 94 3.87 8.37 -12.80
C VAL A 94 4.68 8.77 -14.03
N SER A 95 5.37 9.90 -13.94
CA SER A 95 6.27 10.39 -14.98
C SER A 95 7.62 9.66 -14.95
N GLU A 96 8.44 9.82 -15.99
CA GLU A 96 9.83 9.33 -15.96
C GLU A 96 10.67 9.98 -14.85
N ALA A 97 10.39 11.25 -14.51
CA ALA A 97 11.06 11.92 -13.39
C ALA A 97 10.69 11.27 -12.05
N ASP A 98 9.42 10.90 -11.86
CA ASP A 98 8.95 10.16 -10.69
C ASP A 98 9.62 8.78 -10.61
N LEU A 99 9.72 8.06 -11.74
CA LEU A 99 10.40 6.77 -11.80
C LEU A 99 11.89 6.90 -11.42
N LYS A 100 12.58 7.95 -11.86
CA LYS A 100 13.97 8.19 -11.45
C LYS A 100 14.11 8.35 -9.94
N ASN A 101 13.19 9.06 -9.30
CA ASN A 101 13.18 9.22 -7.85
C ASN A 101 12.94 7.86 -7.13
N ILE A 102 12.07 7.00 -7.67
CA ILE A 102 11.83 5.67 -7.12
C ILE A 102 13.06 4.76 -7.34
N VAL A 103 13.66 4.79 -8.53
CA VAL A 103 14.89 4.05 -8.85
C VAL A 103 16.06 4.47 -7.96
N ALA A 104 16.11 5.73 -7.53
CA ALA A 104 17.13 6.19 -6.58
C ALA A 104 17.08 5.42 -5.24
N LEU A 105 15.92 4.94 -4.81
CA LEU A 105 15.78 4.08 -3.62
C LEU A 105 16.51 2.74 -3.77
N LEU A 106 16.67 2.22 -5.00
CA LEU A 106 17.38 0.96 -5.26
C LEU A 106 18.89 1.06 -4.97
N LYS A 107 19.42 2.28 -4.92
CA LYS A 107 20.82 2.60 -4.63
C LYS A 107 21.05 3.01 -3.16
N GLY A 108 20.00 3.00 -2.36
CA GLY A 108 20.06 3.36 -0.95
C GLY A 108 20.90 2.36 -0.13
N PRO A 109 21.49 2.79 0.98
CA PRO A 109 22.31 1.92 1.84
C PRO A 109 21.47 0.93 2.65
N GLU A 110 20.19 1.23 2.86
CA GLU A 110 19.28 0.45 3.68
C GLU A 110 18.48 -0.55 2.83
N LYS A 111 18.54 -1.84 3.21
CA LYS A 111 17.75 -2.87 2.50
C LYS A 111 16.27 -2.54 2.38
N ASN A 112 15.69 -1.89 3.38
CA ASN A 112 14.29 -1.51 3.36
C ASN A 112 13.98 -0.41 2.34
N GLU A 113 14.93 0.48 2.04
CA GLU A 113 14.81 1.46 0.94
C GLU A 113 14.70 0.74 -0.39
N ILE A 114 15.63 -0.20 -0.63
CA ILE A 114 15.66 -1.00 -1.86
C ILE A 114 14.37 -1.81 -2.04
N ILE A 115 13.92 -2.50 -0.97
CA ILE A 115 12.71 -3.31 -0.98
C ILE A 115 11.46 -2.46 -1.26
N ASP A 116 11.35 -1.28 -0.62
CA ASP A 116 10.22 -0.37 -0.86
C ASP A 116 10.22 0.15 -2.31
N GLY A 117 11.40 0.49 -2.86
CA GLY A 117 11.58 0.85 -4.26
C GLY A 117 11.14 -0.27 -5.21
N LEU A 118 11.59 -1.52 -4.98
CA LEU A 118 11.22 -2.68 -5.78
C LEU A 118 9.71 -2.93 -5.76
N LYS A 119 9.08 -2.83 -4.59
CA LYS A 119 7.62 -2.99 -4.45
C LYS A 119 6.85 -1.89 -5.19
N ALA A 120 7.35 -0.65 -5.14
CA ALA A 120 6.75 0.47 -5.86
C ALA A 120 6.83 0.23 -7.38
N LEU A 121 8.02 -0.06 -7.92
CA LEU A 121 8.22 -0.32 -9.35
C LEU A 121 7.37 -1.49 -9.86
N ARG A 122 7.25 -2.56 -9.05
CA ARG A 122 6.39 -3.70 -9.36
C ARG A 122 4.92 -3.29 -9.43
N GLY A 123 4.42 -2.53 -8.47
CA GLY A 123 3.04 -2.04 -8.43
C GLY A 123 2.72 -1.12 -9.60
N LEU A 124 3.66 -0.24 -9.96
CA LEU A 124 3.55 0.66 -11.11
C LEU A 124 3.75 -0.03 -12.47
N LYS A 125 4.09 -1.31 -12.49
CA LYS A 125 4.41 -2.07 -13.72
C LYS A 125 5.49 -1.39 -14.58
N ALA A 126 6.50 -0.79 -13.95
CA ALA A 126 7.54 0.03 -14.56
C ALA A 126 8.59 -0.83 -15.31
N GLN A 127 8.23 -1.40 -16.45
CA GLN A 127 9.09 -2.29 -17.24
C GLN A 127 10.41 -1.64 -17.66
N SER A 128 10.41 -0.33 -17.94
CA SER A 128 11.61 0.42 -18.32
C SER A 128 12.72 0.38 -17.26
N THR A 129 12.42 0.00 -16.02
CA THR A 129 13.37 -0.04 -14.89
C THR A 129 14.02 -1.42 -14.67
N ILE A 130 13.75 -2.39 -15.53
CA ILE A 130 14.36 -3.74 -15.45
C ILE A 130 15.90 -3.67 -15.41
N PRO A 131 16.59 -2.84 -16.22
CA PRO A 131 18.06 -2.75 -16.17
C PRO A 131 18.61 -2.35 -14.82
N GLU A 132 17.90 -1.50 -14.07
CA GLU A 132 18.29 -1.04 -12.73
C GLU A 132 18.02 -2.09 -11.64
N ILE A 133 17.12 -3.04 -11.91
CA ILE A 133 16.77 -4.10 -10.95
C ILE A 133 17.70 -5.30 -11.10
N LEU A 134 18.14 -5.63 -12.30
CA LEU A 134 18.99 -6.81 -12.56
C LEU A 134 20.23 -6.91 -11.65
N PRO A 135 20.99 -5.83 -11.39
CA PRO A 135 22.15 -5.91 -10.49
C PRO A 135 21.80 -6.31 -9.05
N LEU A 136 20.55 -6.12 -8.62
CA LEU A 136 20.12 -6.46 -7.27
C LEU A 136 19.95 -7.97 -7.05
N LEU A 137 20.00 -8.77 -8.10
CA LEU A 137 20.07 -10.24 -8.00
C LEU A 137 21.39 -10.71 -7.34
N GLU A 138 22.44 -9.88 -7.37
CA GLU A 138 23.74 -10.14 -6.75
C GLU A 138 23.86 -9.48 -5.35
N ASN A 139 22.76 -9.00 -4.78
CA ASN A 139 22.78 -8.33 -3.49
C ASN A 139 23.15 -9.30 -2.36
N LYS A 140 23.82 -8.80 -1.30
CA LYS A 140 24.20 -9.60 -0.12
C LYS A 140 23.00 -9.98 0.76
N ASP A 141 21.92 -9.20 0.75
CA ASP A 141 20.71 -9.48 1.52
C ASP A 141 19.73 -10.30 0.71
N LYS A 142 19.44 -11.51 1.19
CA LYS A 142 18.52 -12.44 0.52
C LYS A 142 17.10 -11.87 0.32
N ASN A 143 16.63 -10.95 1.17
CA ASN A 143 15.31 -10.36 1.00
C ASN A 143 15.29 -9.38 -0.17
N VAL A 144 16.40 -8.68 -0.43
CA VAL A 144 16.57 -7.85 -1.63
C VAL A 144 16.56 -8.75 -2.87
N ILE A 145 17.30 -9.87 -2.87
CA ILE A 145 17.30 -10.84 -3.97
C ILE A 145 15.87 -11.34 -4.25
N ARG A 146 15.15 -11.76 -3.20
CA ARG A 146 13.76 -12.26 -3.30
C ARG A 146 12.80 -11.23 -3.90
N ASP A 147 12.82 -9.99 -3.40
CA ASP A 147 11.96 -8.94 -3.95
C ASP A 147 12.37 -8.52 -5.37
N SER A 148 13.67 -8.62 -5.73
CA SER A 148 14.15 -8.43 -7.11
C SER A 148 13.61 -9.51 -8.04
N ILE A 149 13.71 -10.79 -7.67
CA ILE A 149 13.15 -11.92 -8.43
C ILE A 149 11.65 -11.72 -8.66
N ARG A 150 10.89 -11.44 -7.61
CA ARG A 150 9.44 -11.21 -7.69
C ARG A 150 9.10 -10.01 -8.58
N THR A 151 9.91 -8.96 -8.53
CA THR A 151 9.69 -7.76 -9.33
C THR A 151 9.98 -8.05 -10.80
N LEU A 152 11.09 -8.72 -11.10
CA LEU A 152 11.45 -9.13 -12.45
C LEU A 152 10.43 -10.12 -13.05
N ALA A 153 9.84 -11.00 -12.24
CA ALA A 153 8.77 -11.89 -12.69
C ALA A 153 7.53 -11.12 -13.17
N VAL A 154 7.19 -10.02 -12.51
CA VAL A 154 6.03 -9.19 -12.88
C VAL A 154 6.35 -8.31 -14.10
N LEU A 155 7.51 -7.66 -14.12
CA LEU A 155 7.88 -6.67 -15.12
C LEU A 155 8.43 -7.28 -16.42
N GLY A 156 9.16 -8.38 -16.32
CA GLY A 156 9.88 -8.99 -17.44
C GLY A 156 9.07 -9.98 -18.28
N ASP A 157 9.75 -10.62 -19.17
CA ASP A 157 9.28 -11.65 -20.08
C ASP A 157 10.22 -12.88 -20.09
N LYS A 158 10.05 -13.79 -21.08
CA LYS A 158 10.86 -15.02 -21.25
C LYS A 158 12.36 -14.77 -21.31
N SER A 159 12.82 -13.60 -21.76
CA SER A 159 14.25 -13.27 -21.87
C SER A 159 14.96 -13.27 -20.51
N LEU A 160 14.20 -13.11 -19.42
CA LEU A 160 14.75 -13.11 -18.06
C LEU A 160 14.90 -14.53 -17.46
N VAL A 161 14.34 -15.57 -18.10
CA VAL A 161 14.44 -16.95 -17.60
C VAL A 161 15.89 -17.36 -17.27
N PRO A 162 16.90 -17.15 -18.16
CA PRO A 162 18.29 -17.53 -17.87
C PRO A 162 18.89 -16.76 -16.68
N LYS A 163 18.36 -15.59 -16.35
CA LYS A 163 18.81 -14.76 -15.22
C LYS A 163 18.25 -15.26 -13.88
N ILE A 164 17.11 -15.93 -13.91
CA ILE A 164 16.41 -16.42 -12.70
C ILE A 164 16.72 -17.91 -12.41
N GLU A 165 16.96 -18.73 -13.44
CA GLU A 165 17.23 -20.17 -13.29
C GLU A 165 18.34 -20.51 -12.26
N PRO A 166 19.47 -19.78 -12.15
CA PRO A 166 20.50 -20.09 -11.15
C PRO A 166 19.98 -20.04 -9.70
N PHE A 167 18.93 -19.26 -9.41
CA PHE A 167 18.37 -19.15 -8.08
C PHE A 167 17.54 -20.38 -7.64
N MET A 168 17.28 -21.32 -8.54
CA MET A 168 16.68 -22.62 -8.20
C MET A 168 17.59 -23.47 -7.28
N SER A 169 18.91 -23.21 -7.31
CA SER A 169 19.92 -23.89 -6.48
C SER A 169 20.49 -22.97 -5.39
N TYR A 170 19.84 -21.85 -5.10
CA TYR A 170 20.30 -20.90 -4.06
C TYR A 170 20.22 -21.56 -2.68
N PRO A 171 21.15 -21.29 -1.73
CA PRO A 171 21.18 -21.96 -0.42
C PRO A 171 19.91 -21.74 0.45
N ASP A 172 19.13 -20.68 0.21
CA ASP A 172 17.93 -20.36 0.98
C ASP A 172 16.67 -20.83 0.24
N LEU A 173 15.86 -21.68 0.90
CA LEU A 173 14.63 -22.25 0.35
C LEU A 173 13.58 -21.22 -0.07
N ALA A 174 13.55 -20.05 0.60
CA ALA A 174 12.59 -19.02 0.24
C ALA A 174 13.00 -18.29 -1.06
N VAL A 175 14.30 -18.20 -1.33
CA VAL A 175 14.81 -17.71 -2.63
C VAL A 175 14.50 -18.73 -3.72
N GLN A 176 14.75 -20.02 -3.49
CA GLN A 176 14.40 -21.08 -4.45
C GLN A 176 12.91 -21.07 -4.82
N LYS A 177 12.05 -20.94 -3.81
CA LYS A 177 10.61 -20.84 -4.03
C LYS A 177 10.24 -19.62 -4.89
N ASP A 178 10.77 -18.44 -4.55
CA ASP A 178 10.48 -17.23 -5.31
C ASP A 178 10.99 -17.34 -6.76
N ALA A 179 12.14 -18.02 -6.98
CA ALA A 179 12.66 -18.30 -8.32
C ALA A 179 11.75 -19.27 -9.11
N ALA A 180 11.27 -20.34 -8.49
CA ALA A 180 10.34 -21.28 -9.13
C ALA A 180 9.03 -20.60 -9.55
N ASP A 181 8.45 -19.78 -8.65
CA ASP A 181 7.25 -19.02 -8.93
C ASP A 181 7.49 -18.03 -10.07
N ALA A 182 8.64 -17.32 -10.05
CA ALA A 182 9.03 -16.37 -11.09
C ALA A 182 9.19 -17.03 -12.46
N LEU A 183 9.87 -18.20 -12.52
CA LEU A 183 10.06 -18.95 -13.76
C LEU A 183 8.73 -19.43 -14.34
N THR A 184 7.79 -19.82 -13.50
CA THR A 184 6.45 -20.18 -13.94
C THR A 184 5.75 -19.01 -14.62
N ILE A 185 5.81 -17.82 -14.01
CA ILE A 185 5.21 -16.60 -14.56
C ILE A 185 5.90 -16.19 -15.87
N LEU A 186 7.24 -16.16 -15.89
CA LEU A 186 8.00 -15.69 -17.06
C LEU A 186 7.83 -16.62 -18.29
N LYS A 187 7.71 -17.93 -18.08
CA LYS A 187 7.52 -18.90 -19.17
C LYS A 187 6.13 -18.83 -19.81
N GLN A 188 5.16 -18.23 -19.13
CA GLN A 188 3.78 -18.07 -19.63
C GLN A 188 3.57 -16.76 -20.43
N LYS A 189 4.50 -15.84 -20.39
CA LYS A 189 4.47 -14.57 -21.15
C LYS A 189 5.08 -14.74 -22.53
#